data_af6d4886466cb912f9e34ab5d68fd2a9
#
_entry.id   af6d4886466cb912f9e34ab5d68fd2a9
#
_cell.length_a   1.000
_cell.length_b   1.000
_cell.length_c   1.000
_cell.angle_alpha   90.00
_cell.angle_beta   90.00
_cell.angle_gamma   90.00
#
_symmetry.space_group_name_H-M   'P 1'
#
loop_
_entity.id
_entity.type
_entity.pdbx_description
1 polymer ?
#
loop_
_entity_poly.entity_id
_entity_poly.type
_entity_poly.pdbx_seq_one_letter_code
_entity_poly.pdbx_strand_id
1 'polypeptide(L)'
;MTPNKFLAVAAAAVVVTLSFTQAAVAGPRLDKIMETKVIRVGTPGDYRPFAIKTDGGYSGHDIDVIETMAKELGVKIEYVPTSWPNLVKDLQGDKFDVAVGGITRNVNRMRLFDMLPGYAPFGKVALVRAADKAKFTSVDAMNQPGVRVIKNPGGTNETYVLANLKAAQVSTHDKNAEIPALIAEGKGDVMITETYEALHYARVDTRLHAAFVDAPLTPKNYLGFMVPTDDADYTRVMGFVWGLMESRGAIKQAADKWLK
;
A
#
# COMPACT_ATOMS: atom_id res chain seq x y z
N MET A 1 -8.38 -55.01 -80.38
CA MET A 1 -7.39 -54.40 -79.51
C MET A 1 -7.95 -53.03 -79.06
N THR A 2 -8.54 -52.96 -77.90
CA THR A 2 -9.22 -51.73 -77.31
C THR A 2 -8.30 -51.13 -76.22
N PRO A 3 -8.01 -49.85 -76.22
CA PRO A 3 -7.23 -49.24 -75.17
C PRO A 3 -8.14 -48.80 -73.98
N ASN A 4 -7.74 -49.21 -72.78
CA ASN A 4 -8.32 -48.84 -71.49
C ASN A 4 -8.15 -47.38 -71.26
N LYS A 5 -9.27 -46.71 -70.93
CA LYS A 5 -9.28 -45.33 -70.37
C LYS A 5 -9.22 -45.43 -68.87
N PHE A 6 -8.14 -44.96 -68.26
CA PHE A 6 -8.07 -44.72 -66.82
C PHE A 6 -8.72 -43.36 -66.48
N LEU A 7 -9.76 -43.42 -65.71
CA LEU A 7 -10.38 -42.22 -65.09
C LEU A 7 -9.59 -41.91 -63.84
N ALA A 8 -8.94 -40.76 -63.77
CA ALA A 8 -8.32 -40.25 -62.57
C ALA A 8 -9.37 -39.38 -61.79
N VAL A 9 -9.79 -39.88 -60.65
CA VAL A 9 -10.64 -39.12 -59.74
C VAL A 9 -9.73 -38.26 -58.83
N ALA A 10 -9.75 -36.96 -59.02
CA ALA A 10 -9.08 -36.01 -58.12
C ALA A 10 -9.98 -35.73 -56.90
N ALA A 11 -9.57 -36.24 -55.74
CA ALA A 11 -10.22 -35.91 -54.45
C ALA A 11 -9.70 -34.55 -53.94
N ALA A 12 -10.50 -33.51 -53.99
CA ALA A 12 -10.20 -32.22 -53.39
C ALA A 12 -10.47 -32.30 -51.85
N ALA A 13 -9.40 -32.32 -51.07
CA ALA A 13 -9.48 -32.23 -49.63
C ALA A 13 -9.73 -30.77 -49.22
N VAL A 14 -10.93 -30.46 -48.74
CA VAL A 14 -11.26 -29.16 -48.12
C VAL A 14 -10.71 -29.16 -46.71
N VAL A 15 -9.59 -28.46 -46.50
CA VAL A 15 -9.05 -28.21 -45.17
C VAL A 15 -9.84 -27.03 -44.56
N VAL A 16 -10.80 -27.35 -43.66
CA VAL A 16 -11.49 -26.34 -42.85
C VAL A 16 -10.56 -26.00 -41.70
N THR A 17 -9.85 -24.88 -41.83
CA THR A 17 -9.12 -24.28 -40.67
C THR A 17 -10.12 -23.66 -39.72
N LEU A 18 -10.45 -24.37 -38.64
CA LEU A 18 -11.15 -23.81 -37.49
C LEU A 18 -10.17 -22.84 -36.79
N SER A 19 -10.34 -21.55 -37.07
CA SER A 19 -9.70 -20.50 -36.30
C SER A 19 -10.38 -20.44 -34.92
N PHE A 20 -9.78 -21.09 -33.91
CA PHE A 20 -10.16 -20.83 -32.53
C PHE A 20 -9.70 -19.41 -32.19
N THR A 21 -10.61 -18.46 -32.20
CA THR A 21 -10.42 -17.22 -31.49
C THR A 21 -10.41 -17.59 -30.01
N GLN A 22 -9.23 -17.76 -29.41
CA GLN A 22 -9.10 -17.73 -27.97
C GLN A 22 -9.57 -16.34 -27.54
N ALA A 23 -10.80 -16.26 -27.05
CA ALA A 23 -11.19 -15.14 -26.21
C ALA A 23 -10.17 -15.12 -25.07
N ALA A 24 -9.44 -14.03 -24.92
CA ALA A 24 -8.61 -13.83 -23.75
C ALA A 24 -9.55 -13.89 -22.54
N VAL A 25 -9.51 -15.02 -21.82
CA VAL A 25 -10.23 -15.16 -20.56
C VAL A 25 -9.45 -14.29 -19.59
N ALA A 26 -10.07 -13.21 -19.11
CA ALA A 26 -9.50 -12.42 -18.02
C ALA A 26 -9.29 -13.35 -16.82
N GLY A 27 -8.36 -13.00 -15.94
CA GLY A 27 -8.10 -13.82 -14.78
C GLY A 27 -9.28 -13.85 -13.80
N PRO A 28 -9.37 -14.87 -12.94
CA PRO A 28 -10.57 -15.14 -12.13
C PRO A 28 -10.90 -14.00 -11.14
N ARG A 29 -9.92 -13.23 -10.71
CA ARG A 29 -10.12 -12.09 -9.81
C ARG A 29 -10.73 -10.91 -10.54
N LEU A 30 -10.16 -10.55 -11.71
CA LEU A 30 -10.68 -9.46 -12.53
C LEU A 30 -12.11 -9.76 -12.98
N ASP A 31 -12.38 -10.97 -13.46
CA ASP A 31 -13.71 -11.39 -13.89
C ASP A 31 -14.72 -11.25 -12.76
N LYS A 32 -14.39 -11.75 -11.56
CA LYS A 32 -15.24 -11.64 -10.38
C LYS A 32 -15.56 -10.19 -10.02
N ILE A 33 -14.55 -9.30 -10.02
CA ILE A 33 -14.73 -7.87 -9.73
C ILE A 33 -15.65 -7.23 -10.79
N MET A 34 -15.43 -7.55 -12.06
CA MET A 34 -16.22 -6.97 -13.16
C MET A 34 -17.66 -7.51 -13.21
N GLU A 35 -17.89 -8.75 -12.80
CA GLU A 35 -19.20 -9.38 -12.69
C GLU A 35 -19.99 -8.81 -11.50
N THR A 36 -19.40 -8.81 -10.31
CA THR A 36 -20.04 -8.35 -9.07
C THR A 36 -20.13 -6.83 -8.97
N LYS A 37 -19.33 -6.09 -9.75
CA LYS A 37 -19.14 -4.64 -9.65
C LYS A 37 -18.68 -4.19 -8.26
N VAL A 38 -17.89 -5.03 -7.57
CA VAL A 38 -17.33 -4.74 -6.24
C VAL A 38 -15.86 -5.11 -6.20
N ILE A 39 -15.03 -4.16 -5.71
CA ILE A 39 -13.64 -4.39 -5.35
C ILE A 39 -13.50 -4.35 -3.82
N ARG A 40 -12.88 -5.38 -3.23
CA ARG A 40 -12.64 -5.45 -1.79
C ARG A 40 -11.30 -4.75 -1.49
N VAL A 41 -11.33 -3.75 -0.61
CA VAL A 41 -10.18 -2.91 -0.26
C VAL A 41 -9.80 -3.14 1.19
N GLY A 42 -8.64 -3.76 1.43
CA GLY A 42 -8.10 -3.98 2.76
C GLY A 42 -7.28 -2.76 3.25
N THR A 43 -7.58 -2.29 4.46
CA THR A 43 -6.80 -1.22 5.10
C THR A 43 -6.79 -1.34 6.62
N PRO A 44 -5.64 -1.07 7.29
CA PRO A 44 -5.61 -0.95 8.75
C PRO A 44 -6.43 0.23 9.26
N GLY A 45 -6.52 1.32 8.50
CA GLY A 45 -7.35 2.48 8.84
C GLY A 45 -6.90 3.24 10.09
N ASP A 46 -5.62 3.25 10.40
CA ASP A 46 -5.04 3.88 11.57
C ASP A 46 -3.76 4.71 11.27
N TYR A 47 -3.54 5.05 9.98
CA TYR A 47 -2.29 5.66 9.52
C TYR A 47 -2.54 6.96 8.75
N ARG A 48 -2.49 8.10 9.45
CA ARG A 48 -2.60 9.43 8.85
C ARG A 48 -1.32 9.85 8.12
N PRO A 49 -1.41 10.60 7.03
CA PRO A 49 -2.60 11.08 6.32
C PRO A 49 -3.15 10.12 5.26
N PHE A 50 -2.72 8.85 5.22
CA PHE A 50 -3.00 7.91 4.13
C PHE A 50 -4.36 7.21 4.26
N ALA A 51 -4.64 6.59 5.39
CA ALA A 51 -5.93 5.98 5.66
C ALA A 51 -6.27 6.04 7.14
N ILE A 52 -7.41 6.61 7.48
CA ILE A 52 -7.96 6.65 8.82
C ILE A 52 -9.43 6.26 8.82
N LYS A 53 -9.79 5.35 9.72
CA LYS A 53 -11.19 5.00 9.98
C LYS A 53 -11.82 6.06 10.86
N THR A 54 -13.00 6.53 10.49
CA THR A 54 -13.84 7.48 11.22
C THR A 54 -15.25 6.93 11.34
N ASP A 55 -16.12 7.60 12.09
CA ASP A 55 -17.54 7.21 12.19
C ASP A 55 -18.27 7.29 10.85
N GLY A 56 -17.80 8.15 9.94
CA GLY A 56 -18.35 8.29 8.57
C GLY A 56 -17.74 7.37 7.53
N GLY A 57 -16.85 6.44 7.88
CA GLY A 57 -16.16 5.55 6.95
C GLY A 57 -14.64 5.72 6.99
N TYR A 58 -13.99 5.76 5.83
CA TYR A 58 -12.54 5.96 5.72
C TYR A 58 -12.23 7.30 5.04
N SER A 59 -11.08 7.89 5.37
CA SER A 59 -10.57 9.11 4.72
C SER A 59 -9.04 9.10 4.68
N GLY A 60 -8.46 9.88 3.76
CA GLY A 60 -7.01 10.01 3.59
C GLY A 60 -6.59 9.94 2.13
N HIS A 61 -5.30 10.14 1.90
CA HIS A 61 -4.71 10.13 0.56
C HIS A 61 -5.05 8.85 -0.20
N ASP A 62 -4.77 7.69 0.39
CA ASP A 62 -4.95 6.41 -0.28
C ASP A 62 -6.43 6.06 -0.47
N ILE A 63 -7.29 6.60 0.38
CA ILE A 63 -8.73 6.45 0.24
C ILE A 63 -9.22 7.24 -0.97
N ASP A 64 -8.84 8.52 -1.13
CA ASP A 64 -9.19 9.32 -2.31
C ASP A 64 -8.67 8.67 -3.61
N VAL A 65 -7.45 8.11 -3.57
CA VAL A 65 -6.84 7.43 -4.72
C VAL A 65 -7.60 6.15 -5.08
N ILE A 66 -7.90 5.27 -4.11
CA ILE A 66 -8.59 4.00 -4.41
C ILE A 66 -10.06 4.24 -4.82
N GLU A 67 -10.73 5.25 -4.27
CA GLU A 67 -12.07 5.65 -4.69
C GLU A 67 -12.10 6.14 -6.15
N THR A 68 -11.08 6.93 -6.54
CA THR A 68 -10.91 7.35 -7.94
C THR A 68 -10.65 6.16 -8.84
N MET A 69 -9.80 5.21 -8.42
CA MET A 69 -9.51 3.98 -9.16
C MET A 69 -10.76 3.10 -9.34
N ALA A 70 -11.55 2.92 -8.29
CA ALA A 70 -12.80 2.17 -8.36
C ALA A 70 -13.81 2.82 -9.32
N LYS A 71 -13.87 4.15 -9.35
CA LYS A 71 -14.69 4.91 -10.32
C LYS A 71 -14.22 4.68 -11.75
N GLU A 72 -12.92 4.71 -12.03
CA GLU A 72 -12.38 4.43 -13.37
C GLU A 72 -12.68 2.98 -13.81
N LEU A 73 -12.67 2.03 -12.88
CA LEU A 73 -13.05 0.64 -13.12
C LEU A 73 -14.57 0.44 -13.27
N GLY A 74 -15.40 1.40 -12.88
CA GLY A 74 -16.86 1.27 -12.86
C GLY A 74 -17.38 0.30 -11.81
N VAL A 75 -16.72 0.23 -10.63
CA VAL A 75 -17.05 -0.68 -9.53
C VAL A 75 -17.26 0.08 -8.22
N LYS A 76 -17.91 -0.55 -7.25
CA LYS A 76 -18.07 -0.06 -5.87
C LYS A 76 -16.96 -0.63 -4.99
N ILE A 77 -16.63 0.07 -3.90
CA ILE A 77 -15.70 -0.39 -2.89
C ILE A 77 -16.45 -1.06 -1.74
N GLU A 78 -15.94 -2.22 -1.32
CA GLU A 78 -16.19 -2.83 -0.03
C GLU A 78 -14.91 -2.73 0.81
N TYR A 79 -14.94 -1.93 1.88
CA TYR A 79 -13.80 -1.82 2.79
C TYR A 79 -13.76 -3.01 3.75
N VAL A 80 -12.63 -3.73 3.74
CA VAL A 80 -12.36 -4.88 4.62
C VAL A 80 -11.34 -4.46 5.69
N PRO A 81 -11.74 -4.35 6.96
CA PRO A 81 -10.81 -4.02 8.04
C PRO A 81 -9.72 -5.09 8.18
N THR A 82 -8.47 -4.64 8.36
CA THR A 82 -7.34 -5.49 8.70
C THR A 82 -6.48 -4.79 9.76
N SER A 83 -5.29 -5.31 10.04
CA SER A 83 -4.29 -4.71 10.92
C SER A 83 -2.91 -4.88 10.35
N TRP A 84 -1.93 -4.08 10.78
CA TRP A 84 -0.56 -4.19 10.30
C TRP A 84 0.03 -5.60 10.44
N PRO A 85 -0.15 -6.32 11.57
CA PRO A 85 0.31 -7.72 11.69
C PRO A 85 -0.38 -8.68 10.74
N ASN A 86 -1.64 -8.43 10.37
CA ASN A 86 -2.44 -9.34 9.55
C ASN A 86 -2.45 -8.99 8.06
N LEU A 87 -2.02 -7.79 7.67
CA LEU A 87 -2.14 -7.24 6.32
C LEU A 87 -1.67 -8.21 5.22
N VAL A 88 -0.48 -8.78 5.39
CA VAL A 88 0.11 -9.74 4.43
C VAL A 88 -0.68 -11.04 4.40
N LYS A 89 -0.98 -11.61 5.58
CA LYS A 89 -1.74 -12.86 5.70
C LYS A 89 -3.16 -12.74 5.15
N ASP A 90 -3.82 -11.61 5.40
CA ASP A 90 -5.18 -11.38 4.97
C ASP A 90 -5.27 -11.22 3.44
N LEU A 91 -4.28 -10.54 2.81
CA LEU A 91 -4.21 -10.43 1.35
C LEU A 91 -3.88 -11.79 0.70
N GLN A 92 -2.95 -12.58 1.28
CA GLN A 92 -2.66 -13.95 0.82
C GLN A 92 -3.86 -14.89 0.97
N GLY A 93 -4.68 -14.67 1.99
CA GLY A 93 -5.91 -15.43 2.26
C GLY A 93 -7.12 -14.96 1.47
N ASP A 94 -6.95 -14.14 0.44
CA ASP A 94 -8.02 -13.61 -0.43
C ASP A 94 -9.17 -12.91 0.32
N LYS A 95 -8.85 -12.24 1.45
CA LYS A 95 -9.88 -11.46 2.16
C LYS A 95 -10.25 -10.18 1.44
N PHE A 96 -9.33 -9.61 0.66
CA PHE A 96 -9.53 -8.42 -0.15
C PHE A 96 -8.68 -8.48 -1.43
N ASP A 97 -9.00 -7.63 -2.39
CA ASP A 97 -8.41 -7.63 -3.72
C ASP A 97 -7.21 -6.68 -3.83
N VAL A 98 -7.18 -5.64 -3.00
CA VAL A 98 -6.10 -4.66 -2.93
C VAL A 98 -5.92 -4.18 -1.51
N ALA A 99 -4.66 -3.97 -1.10
CA ALA A 99 -4.33 -3.37 0.19
C ALA A 99 -3.82 -1.94 0.01
N VAL A 100 -4.35 -1.01 0.82
CA VAL A 100 -4.02 0.43 0.80
C VAL A 100 -3.82 0.98 2.21
N GLY A 101 -3.23 2.16 2.34
CA GLY A 101 -3.11 2.87 3.61
C GLY A 101 -1.66 3.14 4.04
N GLY A 102 -0.84 3.70 3.16
CA GLY A 102 0.55 4.07 3.47
C GLY A 102 1.48 2.87 3.54
N ILE A 103 1.34 1.92 2.62
CA ILE A 103 2.08 0.66 2.65
C ILE A 103 3.46 0.86 2.03
N THR A 104 4.52 0.70 2.83
CA THR A 104 5.92 0.74 2.37
C THR A 104 6.17 -0.31 1.29
N ARG A 105 6.68 0.10 0.12
CA ARG A 105 7.22 -0.82 -0.89
C ARG A 105 8.55 -1.39 -0.40
N ASN A 106 8.71 -2.71 -0.44
CA ASN A 106 9.96 -3.37 -0.14
C ASN A 106 10.04 -4.74 -0.81
N VAL A 107 11.27 -5.27 -0.92
CA VAL A 107 11.54 -6.55 -1.60
C VAL A 107 10.76 -7.71 -0.99
N ASN A 108 10.61 -7.76 0.34
CA ASN A 108 9.89 -8.86 0.99
C ASN A 108 8.40 -8.90 0.59
N ARG A 109 7.76 -7.73 0.50
CA ARG A 109 6.38 -7.62 0.01
C ARG A 109 6.30 -7.92 -1.48
N MET A 110 7.22 -7.39 -2.29
CA MET A 110 7.24 -7.62 -3.74
C MET A 110 7.55 -9.08 -4.14
N ARG A 111 8.10 -9.89 -3.25
CA ARG A 111 8.25 -11.34 -3.48
C ARG A 111 6.93 -12.11 -3.32
N LEU A 112 5.96 -11.53 -2.67
CA LEU A 112 4.66 -12.16 -2.35
C LEU A 112 3.51 -11.55 -3.14
N PHE A 113 3.65 -10.29 -3.54
CA PHE A 113 2.61 -9.48 -4.15
C PHE A 113 3.19 -8.59 -5.24
N ASP A 114 2.36 -8.19 -6.19
CA ASP A 114 2.65 -7.03 -7.00
C ASP A 114 2.37 -5.75 -6.22
N MET A 115 3.16 -4.72 -6.49
CA MET A 115 2.93 -3.39 -5.91
C MET A 115 2.80 -2.36 -7.03
N LEU A 116 1.70 -1.64 -7.03
CA LEU A 116 1.47 -0.55 -7.98
C LEU A 116 2.60 0.50 -7.90
N PRO A 117 2.75 1.38 -8.90
CA PRO A 117 3.82 2.36 -8.92
C PRO A 117 3.95 3.12 -7.60
N GLY A 118 5.20 3.41 -7.21
CA GLY A 118 5.49 4.09 -5.96
C GLY A 118 5.06 5.55 -5.99
N TYR A 119 4.44 5.99 -4.93
CA TYR A 119 4.08 7.39 -4.67
C TYR A 119 4.62 7.83 -3.32
N ALA A 120 4.54 9.13 -2.98
CA ALA A 120 4.93 9.70 -1.70
C ALA A 120 6.33 9.22 -1.23
N PRO A 121 7.42 9.76 -1.78
CA PRO A 121 8.77 9.43 -1.35
C PRO A 121 8.95 9.79 0.11
N PHE A 122 9.48 8.86 0.92
CA PHE A 122 9.64 9.05 2.36
C PHE A 122 10.92 8.39 2.88
N GLY A 123 11.26 8.69 4.13
CA GLY A 123 12.21 7.94 4.94
C GLY A 123 11.68 7.75 6.36
N LYS A 124 12.32 6.90 7.15
CA LYS A 124 12.02 6.80 8.58
C LYS A 124 12.49 8.06 9.28
N VAL A 125 11.65 8.54 10.18
CA VAL A 125 11.86 9.75 10.98
C VAL A 125 11.39 9.47 12.42
N ALA A 126 11.67 10.40 13.33
CA ALA A 126 11.16 10.31 14.69
C ALA A 126 10.12 11.41 14.95
N LEU A 127 9.03 11.05 15.61
CA LEU A 127 8.10 11.98 16.20
C LEU A 127 8.42 12.08 17.71
N VAL A 128 8.72 13.27 18.18
CA VAL A 128 9.13 13.56 19.56
C VAL A 128 8.37 14.77 20.08
N ARG A 129 8.44 15.05 21.39
CA ARG A 129 7.92 16.34 21.88
C ARG A 129 8.76 17.51 21.36
N ALA A 130 8.11 18.61 21.02
CA ALA A 130 8.78 19.84 20.58
C ALA A 130 9.81 20.36 21.62
N ALA A 131 9.51 20.20 22.91
CA ALA A 131 10.42 20.54 24.00
C ALA A 131 11.70 19.67 24.03
N ASP A 132 11.65 18.46 23.50
CA ASP A 132 12.76 17.49 23.49
C ASP A 132 13.53 17.47 22.15
N LYS A 133 13.21 18.32 21.19
CA LYS A 133 13.83 18.31 19.85
C LYS A 133 15.34 18.38 19.86
N ALA A 134 15.93 19.14 20.82
CA ALA A 134 17.38 19.26 20.97
C ALA A 134 18.03 18.01 21.62
N LYS A 135 17.25 17.16 22.27
CA LYS A 135 17.71 15.92 22.91
C LYS A 135 17.85 14.78 21.92
N PHE A 136 16.93 14.66 20.97
CA PHE A 136 16.85 13.52 20.05
C PHE A 136 17.36 13.88 18.65
N THR A 137 18.69 14.12 18.55
CA THR A 137 19.36 14.54 17.31
C THR A 137 20.12 13.43 16.58
N SER A 138 20.12 12.20 17.12
CA SER A 138 20.74 11.03 16.51
C SER A 138 20.06 9.76 16.96
N VAL A 139 20.31 8.64 16.24
CA VAL A 139 19.85 7.30 16.65
C VAL A 139 20.41 6.94 18.03
N ASP A 140 21.68 7.25 18.28
CA ASP A 140 22.32 6.97 19.58
C ASP A 140 21.67 7.73 20.72
N ALA A 141 21.23 8.97 20.51
CA ALA A 141 20.50 9.73 21.50
C ALA A 141 19.12 9.13 21.84
N MET A 142 18.48 8.48 20.85
CA MET A 142 17.23 7.76 21.04
C MET A 142 17.41 6.36 21.61
N ASN A 143 18.59 5.73 21.42
CA ASN A 143 18.91 4.37 21.85
C ASN A 143 19.58 4.34 23.22
N GLN A 144 18.98 4.94 24.24
CA GLN A 144 19.49 5.01 25.60
C GLN A 144 18.55 4.31 26.59
N PRO A 145 19.04 3.67 27.67
CA PRO A 145 18.22 2.94 28.64
C PRO A 145 17.09 3.76 29.28
N GLY A 146 17.24 5.09 29.35
CA GLY A 146 16.22 5.99 29.89
C GLY A 146 15.21 6.52 28.88
N VAL A 147 15.31 6.16 27.59
CA VAL A 147 14.42 6.61 26.53
C VAL A 147 13.28 5.63 26.31
N ARG A 148 12.05 6.14 26.38
CA ARG A 148 10.82 5.34 26.18
C ARG A 148 10.35 5.48 24.75
N VAL A 149 10.42 4.38 24.01
CA VAL A 149 9.98 4.29 22.61
C VAL A 149 8.62 3.58 22.58
N ILE A 150 7.63 4.20 21.96
CA ILE A 150 6.33 3.58 21.72
C ILE A 150 6.23 3.23 20.23
N LYS A 151 5.90 1.97 19.91
CA LYS A 151 5.68 1.47 18.56
C LYS A 151 4.33 0.80 18.44
N ASN A 152 3.75 0.78 17.23
CA ASN A 152 2.65 -0.11 16.88
C ASN A 152 3.18 -1.52 16.56
N PRO A 153 2.37 -2.59 16.69
CA PRO A 153 2.78 -3.93 16.29
C PRO A 153 2.72 -4.09 14.78
N GLY A 154 3.65 -4.88 14.23
CA GLY A 154 3.75 -5.20 12.81
C GLY A 154 4.29 -4.04 11.96
N GLY A 155 4.61 -4.35 10.73
CA GLY A 155 5.08 -3.36 9.77
C GLY A 155 6.54 -2.95 9.89
N THR A 156 6.91 -1.95 9.09
CA THR A 156 8.32 -1.53 8.92
C THR A 156 8.82 -0.63 10.05
N ASN A 157 7.92 0.05 10.78
CA ASN A 157 8.29 0.87 11.93
C ASN A 157 8.76 -0.01 13.09
N GLU A 158 8.01 -1.06 13.42
CA GLU A 158 8.44 -2.05 14.42
C GLU A 158 9.78 -2.70 14.04
N THR A 159 9.92 -3.12 12.78
CA THR A 159 11.19 -3.71 12.28
C THR A 159 12.37 -2.77 12.53
N TYR A 160 12.20 -1.47 12.23
CA TYR A 160 13.25 -0.48 12.46
C TYR A 160 13.58 -0.31 13.95
N VAL A 161 12.57 -0.16 14.79
CA VAL A 161 12.74 0.04 16.25
C VAL A 161 13.50 -1.14 16.84
N LEU A 162 13.07 -2.39 16.59
CA LEU A 162 13.69 -3.58 17.14
C LEU A 162 15.12 -3.81 16.63
N ALA A 163 15.44 -3.34 15.43
CA ALA A 163 16.80 -3.46 14.88
C ALA A 163 17.76 -2.41 15.44
N ASN A 164 17.30 -1.17 15.67
CA ASN A 164 18.17 -0.01 15.90
C ASN A 164 18.09 0.60 17.31
N LEU A 165 17.01 0.38 18.07
CA LEU A 165 16.79 1.00 19.39
C LEU A 165 16.78 -0.06 20.52
N LYS A 166 17.79 -0.92 20.53
CA LYS A 166 17.86 -2.10 21.42
C LYS A 166 18.09 -1.77 22.89
N ALA A 167 18.72 -0.62 23.19
CA ALA A 167 18.97 -0.18 24.57
C ALA A 167 17.81 0.64 25.14
N ALA A 168 16.94 1.16 24.30
CA ALA A 168 15.78 1.94 24.73
C ALA A 168 14.70 1.06 25.37
N GLN A 169 13.84 1.67 26.19
CA GLN A 169 12.66 1.02 26.77
C GLN A 169 11.52 1.00 25.74
N VAL A 170 11.42 -0.10 24.99
CA VAL A 170 10.44 -0.25 23.91
C VAL A 170 9.13 -0.83 24.46
N SER A 171 8.01 -0.13 24.22
CA SER A 171 6.66 -0.61 24.50
C SER A 171 5.82 -0.66 23.24
N THR A 172 4.79 -1.50 23.23
CA THR A 172 3.87 -1.65 22.12
C THR A 172 2.52 -1.04 22.47
N HIS A 173 1.94 -0.26 21.52
CA HIS A 173 0.58 0.24 21.59
C HIS A 173 -0.15 -0.16 20.30
N ASP A 174 -1.30 -0.83 20.43
CA ASP A 174 -1.94 -1.53 19.29
C ASP A 174 -2.51 -0.56 18.25
N LYS A 175 -2.90 0.63 18.65
CA LYS A 175 -3.51 1.62 17.75
C LYS A 175 -2.49 2.69 17.38
N ASN A 176 -1.94 2.61 16.17
CA ASN A 176 -0.92 3.53 15.69
C ASN A 176 -1.35 5.01 15.83
N ALA A 177 -2.58 5.33 15.46
CA ALA A 177 -3.10 6.71 15.48
C ALA A 177 -3.19 7.34 16.89
N GLU A 178 -3.10 6.55 17.98
CA GLU A 178 -3.11 7.05 19.36
C GLU A 178 -1.69 7.38 19.87
N ILE A 179 -0.64 6.80 19.27
CA ILE A 179 0.75 6.97 19.76
C ILE A 179 1.20 8.43 19.77
N PRO A 180 0.92 9.28 18.77
CA PRO A 180 1.32 10.69 18.79
C PRO A 180 0.79 11.44 20.02
N ALA A 181 -0.43 11.18 20.44
CA ALA A 181 -0.98 11.79 21.67
C ALA A 181 -0.22 11.32 22.92
N LEU A 182 0.15 10.04 23.00
CA LEU A 182 0.96 9.50 24.10
C LEU A 182 2.34 10.15 24.18
N ILE A 183 2.97 10.44 23.02
CA ILE A 183 4.24 11.18 22.97
C ILE A 183 4.02 12.63 23.47
N ALA A 184 2.99 13.32 22.96
CA ALA A 184 2.68 14.69 23.36
C ALA A 184 2.41 14.82 24.87
N GLU A 185 1.77 13.81 25.48
CA GLU A 185 1.47 13.72 26.92
C GLU A 185 2.65 13.27 27.78
N GLY A 186 3.81 12.96 27.18
CA GLY A 186 4.99 12.50 27.90
C GLY A 186 4.90 11.06 28.43
N LYS A 187 3.97 10.24 27.93
CA LYS A 187 3.86 8.81 28.24
C LYS A 187 4.92 7.97 27.50
N GLY A 188 5.44 8.49 26.38
CA GLY A 188 6.62 8.04 25.66
C GLY A 188 7.49 9.23 25.26
N ASP A 189 8.66 8.97 24.75
CA ASP A 189 9.61 10.00 24.34
C ASP A 189 9.79 10.05 22.83
N VAL A 190 9.74 8.89 22.17
CA VAL A 190 10.00 8.72 20.73
C VAL A 190 8.99 7.76 20.11
N MET A 191 8.47 8.13 18.95
CA MET A 191 7.79 7.24 18.00
C MET A 191 8.60 7.26 16.71
N ILE A 192 9.03 6.10 16.22
CA ILE A 192 9.58 5.98 14.87
C ILE A 192 8.44 5.78 13.90
N THR A 193 8.39 6.64 12.89
CA THR A 193 7.40 6.59 11.83
C THR A 193 7.98 7.04 10.49
N GLU A 194 7.15 7.45 9.56
CA GLU A 194 7.54 7.92 8.23
C GLU A 194 7.26 9.42 8.07
N THR A 195 7.97 10.04 7.14
CA THR A 195 8.00 11.50 6.94
C THR A 195 6.62 12.16 7.00
N TYR A 196 5.65 11.66 6.25
CA TYR A 196 4.34 12.32 6.14
C TYR A 196 3.48 12.18 7.40
N GLU A 197 3.56 11.05 8.09
CA GLU A 197 2.84 10.88 9.34
C GLU A 197 3.39 11.81 10.43
N ALA A 198 4.73 11.87 10.58
CA ALA A 198 5.36 12.76 11.54
C ALA A 198 5.04 14.23 11.25
N LEU A 199 5.12 14.66 9.99
CA LEU A 199 4.77 16.02 9.56
C LEU A 199 3.30 16.34 9.83
N HIS A 200 2.40 15.40 9.53
CA HIS A 200 0.98 15.57 9.81
C HIS A 200 0.73 15.85 11.29
N TYR A 201 1.26 14.99 12.17
CA TYR A 201 1.04 15.16 13.62
C TYR A 201 1.74 16.38 14.21
N ALA A 202 2.96 16.72 13.75
CA ALA A 202 3.64 17.95 14.19
C ALA A 202 2.92 19.22 13.74
N ARG A 203 2.16 19.17 12.64
CA ARG A 203 1.36 20.31 12.17
C ARG A 203 0.06 20.48 12.97
N VAL A 204 -0.60 19.38 13.35
CA VAL A 204 -1.90 19.45 14.05
C VAL A 204 -1.77 19.52 15.56
N ASP A 205 -0.61 19.17 16.13
CA ASP A 205 -0.30 19.29 17.55
C ASP A 205 1.08 19.94 17.75
N THR A 206 1.11 21.21 18.13
CA THR A 206 2.35 21.99 18.32
C THR A 206 3.24 21.50 19.46
N ARG A 207 2.77 20.58 20.30
CA ARG A 207 3.57 19.89 21.32
C ARG A 207 4.52 18.87 20.70
N LEU A 208 4.32 18.49 19.43
CA LEU A 208 5.08 17.50 18.70
C LEU A 208 6.06 18.14 17.72
N HIS A 209 7.13 17.41 17.40
CA HIS A 209 8.14 17.78 16.42
C HIS A 209 8.53 16.55 15.59
N ALA A 210 8.53 16.72 14.26
CA ALA A 210 9.02 15.74 13.31
C ALA A 210 10.53 15.92 13.15
N ALA A 211 11.31 15.09 13.83
CA ALA A 211 12.78 15.10 13.75
C ALA A 211 13.27 14.26 12.54
N PHE A 212 14.41 14.62 11.97
CA PHE A 212 15.07 13.94 10.83
C PHE A 212 14.33 14.04 9.48
N VAL A 213 13.46 15.02 9.29
CA VAL A 213 12.71 15.17 8.03
C VAL A 213 13.66 15.47 6.86
N ASP A 214 14.64 16.34 7.06
CA ASP A 214 15.61 16.72 6.01
C ASP A 214 16.70 15.66 5.79
N ALA A 215 17.00 14.87 6.81
CA ALA A 215 17.97 13.77 6.78
C ALA A 215 17.37 12.51 7.44
N PRO A 216 16.51 11.78 6.73
CA PRO A 216 15.83 10.62 7.28
C PRO A 216 16.78 9.53 7.76
N LEU A 217 16.32 8.77 8.76
CA LEU A 217 17.05 7.67 9.41
C LEU A 217 17.31 6.47 8.48
N THR A 218 16.64 6.44 7.32
CA THR A 218 16.80 5.42 6.27
C THR A 218 16.92 6.08 4.90
N PRO A 219 17.48 5.38 3.90
CA PRO A 219 17.37 5.81 2.51
C PRO A 219 15.91 6.04 2.12
N LYS A 220 15.69 6.91 1.13
CA LYS A 220 14.37 7.19 0.58
C LYS A 220 13.73 5.93 0.01
N ASN A 221 12.45 5.76 0.26
CA ASN A 221 11.60 4.71 -0.26
C ASN A 221 10.27 5.32 -0.72
N TYR A 222 9.36 4.48 -1.21
CA TYR A 222 8.05 4.89 -1.71
C TYR A 222 6.96 4.05 -1.04
N LEU A 223 5.78 4.62 -0.91
CA LEU A 223 4.57 3.89 -0.60
C LEU A 223 3.96 3.31 -1.87
N GLY A 224 3.10 2.32 -1.74
CA GLY A 224 2.42 1.69 -2.88
C GLY A 224 1.26 0.80 -2.42
N PHE A 225 0.33 0.54 -3.32
CA PHE A 225 -0.75 -0.41 -3.09
C PHE A 225 -0.27 -1.82 -3.38
N MET A 226 -0.64 -2.80 -2.54
CA MET A 226 -0.34 -4.21 -2.80
C MET A 226 -1.52 -4.89 -3.46
N VAL A 227 -1.26 -5.66 -4.52
CA VAL A 227 -2.23 -6.50 -5.22
C VAL A 227 -1.72 -7.95 -5.28
N PRO A 228 -2.61 -8.95 -5.25
CA PRO A 228 -2.23 -10.35 -5.41
C PRO A 228 -1.56 -10.61 -6.78
N THR A 229 -0.73 -11.65 -6.85
CA THR A 229 -0.04 -12.08 -8.08
C THR A 229 -0.73 -13.24 -8.79
N ASP A 230 -1.88 -13.67 -8.30
CA ASP A 230 -2.64 -14.83 -8.79
C ASP A 230 -3.43 -14.55 -10.08
N ASP A 231 -3.48 -13.29 -10.52
CA ASP A 231 -4.19 -12.84 -11.71
C ASP A 231 -3.40 -11.73 -12.43
N ALA A 232 -2.67 -12.10 -13.48
CA ALA A 232 -1.83 -11.17 -14.24
C ALA A 232 -2.66 -10.10 -14.99
N ASP A 233 -3.88 -10.43 -15.41
CA ASP A 233 -4.77 -9.47 -16.06
C ASP A 233 -5.29 -8.44 -15.07
N TYR A 234 -5.60 -8.86 -13.85
CA TYR A 234 -5.95 -7.95 -12.76
C TYR A 234 -4.82 -6.96 -12.47
N THR A 235 -3.59 -7.45 -12.27
CA THR A 235 -2.42 -6.59 -12.03
C THR A 235 -2.18 -5.62 -13.17
N ARG A 236 -2.30 -6.09 -14.42
CA ARG A 236 -2.14 -5.27 -15.63
C ARG A 236 -3.20 -4.17 -15.72
N VAL A 237 -4.47 -4.50 -15.44
CA VAL A 237 -5.58 -3.51 -15.44
C VAL A 237 -5.41 -2.50 -14.32
N MET A 238 -5.05 -2.92 -13.10
CA MET A 238 -4.78 -2.00 -11.99
C MET A 238 -3.63 -1.06 -12.29
N GLY A 239 -2.54 -1.57 -12.90
CA GLY A 239 -1.41 -0.75 -13.34
C GLY A 239 -1.77 0.23 -14.46
N PHE A 240 -2.61 -0.17 -15.42
CA PHE A 240 -3.11 0.71 -16.48
C PHE A 240 -3.97 1.85 -15.89
N VAL A 241 -4.91 1.52 -15.00
CA VAL A 241 -5.76 2.53 -14.35
C VAL A 241 -4.92 3.50 -13.52
N TRP A 242 -3.91 3.01 -12.80
CA TRP A 242 -2.96 3.87 -12.10
C TRP A 242 -2.28 4.86 -13.04
N GLY A 243 -1.69 4.40 -14.14
CA GLY A 243 -1.04 5.25 -15.15
C GLY A 243 -2.00 6.28 -15.77
N LEU A 244 -3.26 5.90 -16.00
CA LEU A 244 -4.30 6.80 -16.47
C LEU A 244 -4.59 7.91 -15.45
N MET A 245 -4.74 7.56 -14.17
CA MET A 245 -4.95 8.52 -13.08
C MET A 245 -3.76 9.45 -12.89
N GLU A 246 -2.54 8.92 -13.02
CA GLU A 246 -1.30 9.72 -12.95
C GLU A 246 -1.23 10.73 -14.10
N SER A 247 -1.49 10.30 -15.34
CA SER A 247 -1.49 11.17 -16.52
C SER A 247 -2.56 12.28 -16.46
N ARG A 248 -3.68 12.02 -15.79
CA ARG A 248 -4.78 12.98 -15.56
C ARG A 248 -4.57 13.85 -14.31
N GLY A 249 -3.48 13.64 -13.57
CA GLY A 249 -3.15 14.40 -12.37
C GLY A 249 -3.94 14.04 -11.11
N ALA A 250 -4.73 12.97 -11.12
CA ALA A 250 -5.53 12.56 -9.96
C ALA A 250 -4.68 12.16 -8.76
N ILE A 251 -3.57 11.43 -9.00
CA ILE A 251 -2.61 11.06 -7.93
C ILE A 251 -2.00 12.33 -7.31
N LYS A 252 -1.60 13.29 -8.16
CA LYS A 252 -1.07 14.58 -7.70
C LYS A 252 -2.10 15.37 -6.90
N GLN A 253 -3.35 15.39 -7.33
CA GLN A 253 -4.43 16.10 -6.63
C GLN A 253 -4.65 15.54 -5.22
N ALA A 254 -4.65 14.21 -5.06
CA ALA A 254 -4.72 13.58 -3.75
C ALA A 254 -3.50 13.94 -2.89
N ALA A 255 -2.28 13.92 -3.45
CA ALA A 255 -1.07 14.33 -2.75
C ALA A 255 -1.11 15.80 -2.32
N ASP A 256 -1.57 16.70 -3.18
CA ASP A 256 -1.71 18.13 -2.87
C ASP A 256 -2.72 18.39 -1.74
N LYS A 257 -3.76 17.57 -1.63
CA LYS A 257 -4.77 17.66 -0.57
C LYS A 257 -4.27 17.14 0.78
N TRP A 258 -3.50 16.07 0.79
CA TRP A 258 -3.21 15.31 2.01
C TRP A 258 -1.76 15.38 2.49
N LEU A 259 -0.80 15.55 1.59
CA LEU A 259 0.64 15.38 1.88
C LEU A 259 1.42 16.70 1.97
N LYS A 260 0.75 17.83 1.98
CA LYS A 260 1.35 19.17 2.17
C LYS A 260 1.32 19.61 3.62
#